data_c83fc3f8eaad1ccddc022afb03bbfa91
#
_entry.id   c83fc3f8eaad1ccddc022afb03bbfa91
#
_cell.length_a   1.000
_cell.length_b   1.000
_cell.length_c   1.000
_cell.angle_alpha   90.00
_cell.angle_beta   90.00
_cell.angle_gamma   90.00
#
_symmetry.space_group_name_H-M   'P 1'
#
loop_
_entity.id
_entity.type
_entity.pdbx_description
1 polymer ?
#
loop_
_entity_poly.entity_id
_entity_poly.type
_entity_poly.pdbx_seq_one_letter_code
_entity_poly.pdbx_strand_id
1 'polypeptide(L)'
;MDGMNEAGFAVSVLHLDGKPTQQASTGKKLTTTLALRMMLDHAKTVDEALKILDGYDLCIPDNDGNYHFFMADATGRYAIVEFVYDKDHQSKIYIDDEYTGEDGKTHFKHPDVLPNTREVIEKRYASNFYVSETMACSDKGPKLSNHGKTRYDIIEFVLKQNSNQLSEEGAMNLLNGVSQAETPGNPTSHTQWSVIYNLSQRKATVCVNRDYKNKFTFYAK
;
A
#
# COMPACT_ATOMS: atom_id res chain seq x y z
N MET A 1 3.79 6.02 -2.25
CA MET A 1 5.25 5.88 -2.54
C MET A 1 5.48 4.51 -3.17
N ASP A 2 6.42 4.44 -4.09
CA ASP A 2 6.82 3.22 -4.79
C ASP A 2 8.24 3.35 -5.33
N GLY A 3 8.84 2.24 -5.77
CA GLY A 3 10.15 2.19 -6.39
C GLY A 3 10.52 0.81 -6.92
N MET A 4 11.55 0.79 -7.74
CA MET A 4 12.19 -0.42 -8.25
C MET A 4 13.71 -0.26 -8.16
N ASN A 5 14.42 -1.32 -7.79
CA ASN A 5 15.88 -1.32 -7.74
C ASN A 5 16.51 -2.02 -8.96
N GLU A 6 17.84 -2.02 -9.01
CA GLU A 6 18.62 -2.61 -10.10
C GLU A 6 18.55 -4.15 -10.17
N ALA A 7 18.07 -4.82 -9.12
CA ALA A 7 17.82 -6.25 -9.14
C ALA A 7 16.48 -6.61 -9.80
N GLY A 8 15.61 -5.61 -10.03
CA GLY A 8 14.24 -5.80 -10.52
C GLY A 8 13.28 -6.19 -9.39
N PHE A 9 13.59 -5.83 -8.16
CA PHE A 9 12.63 -5.85 -7.05
C PHE A 9 11.92 -4.50 -7.01
N ALA A 10 10.59 -4.55 -6.90
CA ALA A 10 9.75 -3.36 -6.78
C ALA A 10 8.82 -3.47 -5.56
N VAL A 11 8.57 -2.32 -4.94
CA VAL A 11 7.65 -2.21 -3.80
C VAL A 11 6.86 -0.91 -3.87
N SER A 12 5.58 -0.98 -3.53
CA SER A 12 4.71 0.17 -3.34
C SER A 12 4.05 0.14 -1.96
N VAL A 13 3.67 1.32 -1.49
CA VAL A 13 2.97 1.54 -0.22
C VAL A 13 1.61 2.15 -0.53
N LEU A 14 0.54 1.52 -0.02
CA LEU A 14 -0.82 2.00 -0.17
C LEU A 14 -1.41 2.26 1.22
N HIS A 15 -2.05 3.40 1.36
CA HIS A 15 -2.73 3.80 2.59
C HIS A 15 -4.00 2.96 2.80
N LEU A 16 -4.21 2.59 4.06
CA LEU A 16 -5.42 1.92 4.55
C LEU A 16 -6.06 2.77 5.63
N ASP A 17 -7.38 2.84 5.62
CA ASP A 17 -8.09 3.47 6.71
C ASP A 17 -7.97 2.64 7.99
N GLY A 18 -7.83 3.31 9.12
CA GLY A 18 -7.72 2.67 10.43
C GLY A 18 -6.62 3.29 11.29
N LYS A 19 -6.42 2.72 12.48
CA LYS A 19 -5.39 3.19 13.41
C LYS A 19 -3.99 2.91 12.88
N PRO A 20 -3.00 3.74 13.26
CA PRO A 20 -1.62 3.55 12.87
C PRO A 20 -1.06 2.19 13.28
N THR A 21 -0.23 1.62 12.41
CA THR A 21 0.48 0.37 12.70
C THR A 21 1.44 0.56 13.88
N GLN A 22 1.35 -0.32 14.88
CA GLN A 22 2.22 -0.34 16.05
C GLN A 22 2.61 -1.78 16.39
N GLN A 23 3.66 -2.29 15.75
CA GLN A 23 4.23 -3.58 16.11
C GLN A 23 5.16 -3.44 17.33
N ALA A 24 5.27 -4.49 18.13
CA ALA A 24 6.08 -4.50 19.35
C ALA A 24 6.70 -5.88 19.63
N SER A 25 7.22 -6.55 18.59
CA SER A 25 7.77 -7.91 18.69
C SER A 25 9.29 -7.95 18.75
N THR A 26 9.98 -7.06 18.08
CA THR A 26 11.44 -7.05 17.95
C THR A 26 12.12 -5.95 18.78
N GLY A 27 11.39 -4.93 19.17
CA GLY A 27 11.90 -3.72 19.82
C GLY A 27 12.69 -2.77 18.91
N LYS A 28 12.80 -3.08 17.59
CA LYS A 28 13.50 -2.25 16.60
C LYS A 28 12.49 -1.57 15.70
N LYS A 29 12.18 -0.33 16.01
CA LYS A 29 11.15 0.44 15.30
C LYS A 29 11.61 0.92 13.93
N LEU A 30 10.72 0.84 12.94
CA LEU A 30 10.93 1.26 11.57
C LEU A 30 9.66 1.96 11.05
N THR A 31 9.81 3.13 10.43
CA THR A 31 8.69 3.80 9.78
C THR A 31 8.44 3.24 8.39
N THR A 32 7.25 3.47 7.83
CA THR A 32 6.86 2.99 6.49
C THR A 32 7.85 3.44 5.41
N THR A 33 8.25 4.71 5.42
CA THR A 33 9.20 5.27 4.44
C THR A 33 10.58 4.63 4.53
N LEU A 34 11.08 4.44 5.76
CA LEU A 34 12.36 3.77 5.97
C LEU A 34 12.30 2.29 5.61
N ALA A 35 11.19 1.60 5.90
CA ALA A 35 10.99 0.21 5.51
C ALA A 35 11.06 0.04 3.99
N LEU A 36 10.34 0.91 3.24
CA LEU A 36 10.39 0.91 1.78
C LEU A 36 11.83 1.13 1.28
N ARG A 37 12.52 2.12 1.82
CA ARG A 37 13.89 2.43 1.43
C ARG A 37 14.84 1.27 1.74
N MET A 38 14.75 0.68 2.93
CA MET A 38 15.58 -0.48 3.30
C MET A 38 15.35 -1.68 2.38
N MET A 39 14.10 -1.96 2.03
CA MET A 39 13.79 -3.05 1.10
C MET A 39 14.40 -2.76 -0.29
N LEU A 40 14.27 -1.53 -0.81
CA LEU A 40 14.85 -1.16 -2.10
C LEU A 40 16.39 -1.19 -2.11
N ASP A 41 17.04 -0.87 -1.00
CA ASP A 41 18.49 -0.86 -0.90
C ASP A 41 19.11 -2.25 -0.71
N HIS A 42 18.38 -3.19 -0.08
CA HIS A 42 18.99 -4.43 0.40
C HIS A 42 18.32 -5.71 -0.11
N ALA A 43 17.09 -5.66 -0.64
CA ALA A 43 16.41 -6.83 -1.16
C ALA A 43 16.51 -6.93 -2.68
N LYS A 44 16.77 -8.13 -3.18
CA LYS A 44 16.71 -8.47 -4.61
C LYS A 44 15.42 -9.21 -4.95
N THR A 45 14.80 -9.82 -3.95
CA THR A 45 13.61 -10.65 -4.08
C THR A 45 12.57 -10.29 -3.02
N VAL A 46 11.33 -10.70 -3.25
CA VAL A 46 10.24 -10.56 -2.27
C VAL A 46 10.58 -11.26 -0.96
N ASP A 47 11.18 -12.46 -1.02
CA ASP A 47 11.52 -13.23 0.18
C ASP A 47 12.62 -12.55 1.01
N GLU A 48 13.59 -11.88 0.36
CA GLU A 48 14.60 -11.08 1.06
C GLU A 48 13.95 -9.84 1.72
N ALA A 49 13.01 -9.17 1.03
CA ALA A 49 12.29 -8.05 1.59
C ALA A 49 11.45 -8.45 2.82
N LEU A 50 10.79 -9.62 2.77
CA LEU A 50 10.06 -10.16 3.91
C LEU A 50 10.99 -10.42 5.11
N LYS A 51 12.20 -10.96 4.90
CA LYS A 51 13.20 -11.15 5.96
C LYS A 51 13.66 -9.83 6.58
N ILE A 52 13.79 -8.77 5.79
CA ILE A 52 14.08 -7.43 6.31
C ILE A 52 12.97 -6.99 7.26
N LEU A 53 11.71 -7.11 6.83
CA LEU A 53 10.56 -6.74 7.67
C LEU A 53 10.46 -7.60 8.94
N ASP A 54 10.90 -8.87 8.92
CA ASP A 54 10.94 -9.73 10.11
C ASP A 54 11.88 -9.21 11.22
N GLY A 55 12.88 -8.44 10.84
CA GLY A 55 13.87 -7.88 11.79
C GLY A 55 13.42 -6.61 12.49
N TYR A 56 12.25 -6.04 12.16
CA TYR A 56 11.82 -4.74 12.64
C TYR A 56 10.33 -4.71 12.98
N ASP A 57 9.97 -3.80 13.86
CA ASP A 57 8.60 -3.43 14.20
C ASP A 57 8.19 -2.21 13.37
N LEU A 58 7.21 -2.36 12.50
CA LEU A 58 6.65 -1.21 11.80
C LEU A 58 5.85 -0.36 12.78
N CYS A 59 6.25 0.90 12.90
CA CYS A 59 5.61 1.86 13.77
C CYS A 59 5.35 3.13 12.97
N ILE A 60 4.07 3.47 12.82
CA ILE A 60 3.62 4.66 12.09
C ILE A 60 3.35 5.74 13.13
N PRO A 61 3.87 6.98 12.97
CA PRO A 61 3.54 8.10 13.84
C PRO A 61 2.03 8.35 13.89
N ASP A 62 1.57 8.92 14.99
CA ASP A 62 0.17 9.25 15.22
C ASP A 62 -0.44 10.05 14.05
N ASN A 63 -1.69 9.73 13.71
CA ASN A 63 -2.54 10.35 12.68
C ASN A 63 -2.29 9.94 11.22
N ASP A 64 -1.41 8.98 10.93
CA ASP A 64 -1.09 8.61 9.54
C ASP A 64 -1.85 7.38 9.02
N GLY A 65 -2.74 6.77 9.81
CA GLY A 65 -3.49 5.58 9.42
C GLY A 65 -2.64 4.31 9.36
N ASN A 66 -3.11 3.32 8.63
CA ASN A 66 -2.38 2.09 8.39
C ASN A 66 -1.92 2.03 6.92
N TYR A 67 -1.03 1.10 6.61
CA TYR A 67 -0.52 0.90 5.25
C TYR A 67 -0.32 -0.58 4.99
N HIS A 68 -0.35 -0.96 3.71
CA HIS A 68 0.18 -2.22 3.27
C HIS A 68 1.25 -2.02 2.19
N PHE A 69 2.17 -2.98 2.11
CA PHE A 69 3.15 -3.05 1.04
C PHE A 69 2.67 -4.01 -0.03
N PHE A 70 2.79 -3.62 -1.29
CA PHE A 70 2.69 -4.52 -2.42
C PHE A 70 4.07 -4.67 -3.06
N MET A 71 4.55 -5.89 -3.19
CA MET A 71 5.89 -6.23 -3.66
C MET A 71 5.85 -7.21 -4.81
N ALA A 72 6.81 -7.07 -5.72
CA ALA A 72 7.06 -8.05 -6.78
C ALA A 72 8.54 -8.05 -7.17
N ASP A 73 9.03 -9.15 -7.73
CA ASP A 73 10.40 -9.27 -8.21
C ASP A 73 10.50 -9.91 -9.60
N ALA A 74 11.70 -9.86 -10.19
CA ALA A 74 11.98 -10.34 -11.53
C ALA A 74 11.82 -11.87 -11.69
N THR A 75 11.69 -12.63 -10.60
CA THR A 75 11.39 -14.08 -10.66
C THR A 75 9.90 -14.36 -10.88
N GLY A 76 9.06 -13.33 -10.77
CA GLY A 76 7.60 -13.43 -10.82
C GLY A 76 6.94 -13.64 -9.45
N ARG A 77 7.72 -13.66 -8.36
CA ARG A 77 7.19 -13.67 -7.00
C ARG A 77 6.53 -12.33 -6.68
N TYR A 78 5.41 -12.35 -5.99
CA TYR A 78 4.70 -11.16 -5.51
C TYR A 78 4.07 -11.43 -4.14
N ALA A 79 3.87 -10.38 -3.35
CA ALA A 79 3.19 -10.46 -2.07
C ALA A 79 2.58 -9.12 -1.67
N ILE A 80 1.51 -9.17 -0.89
CA ILE A 80 0.98 -8.05 -0.13
C ILE A 80 1.30 -8.32 1.35
N VAL A 81 1.78 -7.30 2.04
CA VAL A 81 2.03 -7.36 3.49
C VAL A 81 1.09 -6.40 4.17
N GLU A 82 0.15 -6.92 4.94
CA GLU A 82 -0.80 -6.17 5.75
C GLU A 82 -0.48 -6.30 7.24
N PHE A 83 -0.78 -5.25 7.98
CA PHE A 83 -0.65 -5.21 9.43
C PHE A 83 -2.06 -5.27 10.02
N VAL A 84 -2.40 -6.45 10.55
CA VAL A 84 -3.77 -6.79 10.93
C VAL A 84 -3.92 -6.74 12.46
N TYR A 85 -5.12 -6.43 12.90
CA TYR A 85 -5.49 -6.42 14.31
C TYR A 85 -6.24 -7.71 14.64
N ASP A 86 -6.05 -8.23 15.84
CA ASP A 86 -6.82 -9.38 16.29
C ASP A 86 -8.33 -9.06 16.41
N LYS A 87 -9.15 -10.10 16.54
CA LYS A 87 -10.61 -9.97 16.56
C LYS A 87 -11.14 -9.11 17.71
N ASP A 88 -10.42 -9.07 18.82
CA ASP A 88 -10.83 -8.31 20.01
C ASP A 88 -10.56 -6.81 19.85
N HIS A 89 -9.64 -6.44 18.97
CA HIS A 89 -9.24 -5.07 18.69
C HIS A 89 -9.83 -4.48 17.41
N GLN A 90 -10.37 -5.31 16.49
CA GLN A 90 -10.91 -4.83 15.20
C GLN A 90 -12.01 -3.79 15.38
N SER A 91 -12.90 -3.94 16.38
CA SER A 91 -13.97 -2.99 16.67
C SER A 91 -13.46 -1.62 17.15
N LYS A 92 -12.22 -1.56 17.63
CA LYS A 92 -11.60 -0.34 18.17
C LYS A 92 -10.79 0.44 17.15
N ILE A 93 -10.57 -0.11 15.93
CA ILE A 93 -9.71 0.47 14.90
C ILE A 93 -10.16 1.87 14.47
N TYR A 94 -11.47 2.15 14.56
CA TYR A 94 -12.09 3.41 14.12
C TYR A 94 -12.61 4.29 15.25
N ILE A 95 -12.44 3.88 16.51
CA ILE A 95 -12.86 4.70 17.65
C ILE A 95 -11.70 5.64 18.00
N ASP A 96 -11.78 6.85 17.48
CA ASP A 96 -10.92 7.95 17.88
C ASP A 96 -11.71 8.87 18.80
N ASP A 97 -11.16 9.13 19.98
CA ASP A 97 -11.65 10.19 20.84
C ASP A 97 -11.13 11.52 20.29
N GLU A 98 -12.02 12.28 19.64
CA GLU A 98 -11.73 13.67 19.27
C GLU A 98 -11.65 14.52 20.53
N TYR A 99 -10.61 15.34 20.65
CA TYR A 99 -10.54 16.38 21.66
C TYR A 99 -10.01 17.69 21.07
N THR A 100 -10.40 18.82 21.62
CA THR A 100 -9.86 20.12 21.23
C THR A 100 -8.61 20.38 22.08
N GLY A 101 -7.47 20.49 21.43
CA GLY A 101 -6.21 20.83 22.08
C GLY A 101 -6.17 22.29 22.56
N GLU A 102 -5.15 22.63 23.34
CA GLU A 102 -4.89 24.02 23.80
C GLU A 102 -4.65 24.99 22.62
N ASP A 103 -4.26 24.47 21.47
CA ASP A 103 -4.08 25.21 20.20
C ASP A 103 -5.40 25.49 19.47
N GLY A 104 -6.55 25.10 20.04
CA GLY A 104 -7.87 25.25 19.46
C GLY A 104 -8.17 24.34 18.27
N LYS A 105 -7.29 23.36 17.97
CA LYS A 105 -7.48 22.40 16.88
C LYS A 105 -8.03 21.08 17.38
N THR A 106 -8.71 20.38 16.49
CA THR A 106 -9.15 19.01 16.75
C THR A 106 -7.95 18.06 16.68
N HIS A 107 -7.76 17.33 17.74
CA HIS A 107 -6.78 16.25 17.87
C HIS A 107 -7.51 14.93 18.12
N PHE A 108 -6.85 13.84 17.76
CA PHE A 108 -7.34 12.49 18.02
C PHE A 108 -6.48 11.85 19.12
N LYS A 109 -7.13 11.43 20.19
CA LYS A 109 -6.47 10.66 21.23
C LYS A 109 -6.63 9.19 20.90
N HIS A 110 -5.52 8.54 20.58
CA HIS A 110 -5.47 7.08 20.49
C HIS A 110 -5.14 6.53 21.89
N PRO A 111 -6.15 6.14 22.69
CA PRO A 111 -5.92 5.84 24.09
C PRO A 111 -5.03 4.64 24.32
N ASP A 112 -4.96 3.72 23.36
CA ASP A 112 -4.17 2.50 23.48
C ASP A 112 -3.40 2.19 22.20
N VAL A 113 -2.14 1.81 22.35
CA VAL A 113 -1.37 1.15 21.29
C VAL A 113 -2.04 -0.19 21.02
N LEU A 114 -2.74 -0.31 19.89
CA LEU A 114 -3.31 -1.58 19.48
C LEU A 114 -2.21 -2.45 18.88
N PRO A 115 -1.88 -3.58 19.52
CA PRO A 115 -0.92 -4.50 18.94
C PRO A 115 -1.47 -5.04 17.61
N ASN A 116 -0.63 -5.11 16.62
CA ASN A 116 -0.96 -5.76 15.37
C ASN A 116 0.11 -6.78 14.97
N THR A 117 -0.29 -7.69 14.12
CA THR A 117 0.57 -8.71 13.52
C THR A 117 0.65 -8.50 12.02
N ARG A 118 1.65 -9.10 11.42
CA ARG A 118 1.85 -9.03 9.98
C ARG A 118 1.26 -10.26 9.31
N GLU A 119 0.46 -10.05 8.27
CA GLU A 119 0.03 -11.09 7.35
C GLU A 119 0.67 -10.90 5.96
N VAL A 120 1.08 -12.01 5.35
CA VAL A 120 1.62 -12.05 3.99
C VAL A 120 0.58 -12.72 3.10
N ILE A 121 0.13 -12.01 2.08
CA ILE A 121 -0.98 -12.41 1.22
C ILE A 121 -0.51 -12.52 -0.22
N GLU A 122 -0.74 -13.67 -0.85
CA GLU A 122 -0.40 -13.90 -2.24
C GLU A 122 -1.52 -13.44 -3.18
N LYS A 123 -1.63 -12.13 -3.40
CA LYS A 123 -2.53 -11.53 -4.39
C LYS A 123 -1.75 -10.66 -5.37
N ARG A 124 -2.20 -10.64 -6.62
CA ARG A 124 -1.53 -9.94 -7.74
C ARG A 124 -1.90 -8.47 -7.84
N TYR A 125 -2.83 -7.99 -7.04
CA TYR A 125 -3.31 -6.62 -7.07
C TYR A 125 -3.78 -6.18 -5.70
N ALA A 126 -3.64 -4.91 -5.43
CA ALA A 126 -4.03 -4.24 -4.20
C ALA A 126 -4.66 -2.88 -4.52
N SER A 127 -5.38 -2.33 -3.58
CA SER A 127 -5.92 -0.98 -3.56
C SER A 127 -5.96 -0.48 -2.11
N ASN A 128 -6.63 0.63 -1.84
CA ASN A 128 -6.64 1.26 -0.52
C ASN A 128 -7.70 0.64 0.44
N PHE A 129 -7.72 -0.69 0.58
CA PHE A 129 -8.49 -1.40 1.59
C PHE A 129 -7.83 -2.75 1.91
N TYR A 130 -8.19 -3.33 3.05
CA TYR A 130 -7.63 -4.61 3.49
C TYR A 130 -8.09 -5.77 2.60
N VAL A 131 -7.15 -6.63 2.23
CA VAL A 131 -7.39 -7.83 1.43
C VAL A 131 -7.16 -9.12 2.22
N SER A 132 -6.64 -9.03 3.45
CA SER A 132 -6.49 -10.17 4.36
C SER A 132 -7.85 -10.72 4.79
N GLU A 133 -7.93 -12.03 4.98
CA GLU A 133 -9.14 -12.66 5.50
C GLU A 133 -9.44 -12.21 6.93
N THR A 134 -8.40 -12.01 7.73
CA THR A 134 -8.52 -11.53 9.11
C THR A 134 -9.25 -10.20 9.19
N MET A 135 -8.97 -9.26 8.30
CA MET A 135 -9.58 -7.93 8.32
C MET A 135 -10.87 -7.86 7.50
N ALA A 136 -10.97 -8.64 6.41
CA ALA A 136 -12.14 -8.64 5.53
C ALA A 136 -13.36 -9.35 6.15
N CYS A 137 -13.14 -10.32 7.03
CA CYS A 137 -14.19 -11.18 7.61
C CYS A 137 -14.84 -10.62 8.88
N SER A 138 -14.60 -9.38 9.25
CA SER A 138 -15.22 -8.81 10.44
C SER A 138 -16.68 -8.38 10.17
N ASP A 139 -17.61 -9.33 10.15
CA ASP A 139 -19.06 -9.06 10.10
C ASP A 139 -19.58 -8.23 11.28
N LYS A 140 -18.78 -8.02 12.32
CA LYS A 140 -19.11 -7.34 13.57
C LYS A 140 -18.23 -6.13 13.87
N GLY A 141 -17.21 -5.86 13.05
CA GLY A 141 -16.39 -4.66 13.17
C GLY A 141 -17.08 -3.43 12.55
N PRO A 142 -16.57 -2.22 12.82
CA PRO A 142 -16.96 -1.07 12.03
C PRO A 142 -16.73 -1.44 10.57
N LYS A 143 -17.65 -1.06 9.69
CA LYS A 143 -17.49 -1.31 8.25
C LYS A 143 -16.22 -0.63 7.83
N LEU A 144 -15.19 -1.45 7.58
CA LEU A 144 -13.92 -0.97 7.05
C LEU A 144 -14.23 -0.16 5.79
N SER A 145 -13.62 0.99 5.66
CA SER A 145 -13.82 1.85 4.50
C SER A 145 -13.63 1.03 3.22
N ASN A 146 -14.61 1.12 2.34
CA ASN A 146 -14.50 0.56 1.00
C ASN A 146 -13.75 1.50 0.04
N HIS A 147 -12.97 2.43 0.58
CA HIS A 147 -12.14 3.31 -0.23
C HIS A 147 -11.21 2.48 -1.11
N GLY A 148 -11.31 2.66 -2.41
CA GLY A 148 -10.54 1.86 -3.36
C GLY A 148 -11.17 0.54 -3.81
N LYS A 149 -12.26 0.07 -3.19
CA LYS A 149 -12.93 -1.20 -3.56
C LYS A 149 -13.33 -1.24 -5.03
N THR A 150 -13.96 -0.17 -5.54
CA THR A 150 -14.34 -0.09 -6.96
C THR A 150 -13.15 -0.22 -7.89
N ARG A 151 -12.03 0.44 -7.56
CA ARG A 151 -10.78 0.35 -8.35
C ARG A 151 -10.21 -1.07 -8.31
N TYR A 152 -10.25 -1.70 -7.15
CA TYR A 152 -9.85 -3.09 -6.98
C TYR A 152 -10.67 -4.04 -7.85
N ASP A 153 -12.00 -3.90 -7.84
CA ASP A 153 -12.90 -4.74 -8.64
C ASP A 153 -12.68 -4.57 -10.15
N ILE A 154 -12.40 -3.33 -10.59
CA ILE A 154 -12.04 -3.06 -11.99
C ILE A 154 -10.73 -3.76 -12.35
N ILE A 155 -9.70 -3.64 -11.50
CA ILE A 155 -8.40 -4.29 -11.71
C ILE A 155 -8.58 -5.81 -11.79
N GLU A 156 -9.28 -6.39 -10.83
CA GLU A 156 -9.56 -7.83 -10.79
C GLU A 156 -10.28 -8.30 -12.06
N PHE A 157 -11.33 -7.59 -12.45
CA PHE A 157 -12.10 -7.92 -13.65
C PHE A 157 -11.22 -7.91 -14.90
N VAL A 158 -10.48 -6.82 -15.12
CA VAL A 158 -9.62 -6.69 -16.32
C VAL A 158 -8.53 -7.75 -16.33
N LEU A 159 -7.87 -8.02 -15.20
CA LEU A 159 -6.84 -9.05 -15.13
C LEU A 159 -7.42 -10.44 -15.41
N LYS A 160 -8.57 -10.79 -14.84
CA LYS A 160 -9.23 -12.08 -15.10
C LYS A 160 -9.61 -12.25 -16.57
N GLN A 161 -10.15 -11.22 -17.22
CA GLN A 161 -10.51 -11.25 -18.64
C GLN A 161 -9.29 -11.46 -19.56
N ASN A 162 -8.11 -11.08 -19.12
CA ASN A 162 -6.86 -11.18 -19.88
C ASN A 162 -5.93 -12.30 -19.35
N SER A 163 -6.46 -13.30 -18.64
CA SER A 163 -5.68 -14.40 -18.06
C SER A 163 -4.50 -13.93 -17.18
N ASN A 164 -4.67 -12.80 -16.50
CA ASN A 164 -3.66 -12.09 -15.71
C ASN A 164 -2.41 -11.68 -16.51
N GLN A 165 -2.55 -11.44 -17.80
CA GLN A 165 -1.48 -10.99 -18.68
C GLN A 165 -1.90 -9.71 -19.40
N LEU A 166 -1.11 -8.67 -19.30
CA LEU A 166 -1.30 -7.41 -20.01
C LEU A 166 0.00 -6.99 -20.68
N SER A 167 -0.10 -6.40 -21.86
CA SER A 167 1.00 -5.63 -22.42
C SER A 167 1.28 -4.39 -21.56
N GLU A 168 2.45 -3.77 -21.70
CA GLU A 168 2.73 -2.49 -21.02
C GLU A 168 1.67 -1.42 -21.38
N GLU A 169 1.23 -1.38 -22.60
CA GLU A 169 0.15 -0.47 -23.04
C GLU A 169 -1.18 -0.82 -22.36
N GLY A 170 -1.55 -2.10 -22.33
CA GLY A 170 -2.75 -2.58 -21.64
C GLY A 170 -2.73 -2.27 -20.15
N ALA A 171 -1.59 -2.45 -19.50
CA ALA A 171 -1.40 -2.11 -18.10
C ALA A 171 -1.50 -0.59 -17.85
N MET A 172 -0.93 0.24 -18.73
CA MET A 172 -1.06 1.70 -18.63
C MET A 172 -2.49 2.17 -18.87
N ASN A 173 -3.23 1.54 -19.78
CA ASN A 173 -4.65 1.81 -20.00
C ASN A 173 -5.50 1.44 -18.78
N LEU A 174 -5.17 0.32 -18.11
CA LEU A 174 -5.81 -0.06 -16.86
C LEU A 174 -5.54 0.98 -15.77
N LEU A 175 -4.29 1.42 -15.60
CA LEU A 175 -3.92 2.49 -14.65
C LEU A 175 -4.68 3.79 -14.94
N ASN A 176 -4.84 4.16 -16.21
CA ASN A 176 -5.66 5.30 -16.60
C ASN A 176 -7.12 5.11 -16.17
N GLY A 177 -7.69 3.93 -16.42
CA GLY A 177 -9.09 3.61 -16.07
C GLY A 177 -9.38 3.67 -14.59
N VAL A 178 -8.39 3.37 -13.73
CA VAL A 178 -8.53 3.42 -12.25
C VAL A 178 -7.91 4.68 -11.63
N SER A 179 -7.40 5.61 -12.44
CA SER A 179 -6.83 6.86 -11.94
C SER A 179 -7.92 7.78 -11.38
N GLN A 180 -7.59 8.51 -10.34
CA GLN A 180 -8.51 9.45 -9.69
C GLN A 180 -8.43 10.82 -10.34
N ALA A 181 -9.58 11.40 -10.64
CA ALA A 181 -9.68 12.80 -11.07
C ALA A 181 -9.54 13.74 -9.87
N GLU A 182 -9.23 14.98 -10.15
CA GLU A 182 -9.21 16.04 -9.14
C GLU A 182 -10.58 16.23 -8.50
N THR A 183 -10.60 16.32 -7.17
CA THR A 183 -11.80 16.67 -6.41
C THR A 183 -11.91 18.19 -6.35
N PRO A 184 -13.08 18.80 -6.62
CA PRO A 184 -13.26 20.25 -6.52
C PRO A 184 -12.79 20.78 -5.16
N GLY A 185 -11.93 21.80 -5.20
CA GLY A 185 -11.36 22.41 -4.00
C GLY A 185 -10.13 21.70 -3.42
N ASN A 186 -9.70 20.59 -4.00
CA ASN A 186 -8.47 19.88 -3.59
C ASN A 186 -7.59 19.55 -4.81
N PRO A 187 -6.73 20.46 -5.26
CA PRO A 187 -5.94 20.31 -6.48
C PRO A 187 -4.90 19.18 -6.44
N THR A 188 -4.63 18.63 -5.28
CA THR A 188 -3.68 17.51 -5.11
C THR A 188 -4.35 16.16 -4.97
N SER A 189 -5.69 16.09 -5.03
CA SER A 189 -6.45 14.84 -4.85
C SER A 189 -6.40 13.87 -6.04
N HIS A 190 -5.95 14.33 -7.21
CA HIS A 190 -5.84 13.47 -8.37
C HIS A 190 -4.61 12.55 -8.32
N THR A 191 -4.61 11.52 -9.16
CA THR A 191 -3.46 10.63 -9.33
C THR A 191 -2.27 11.43 -9.88
N GLN A 192 -1.24 11.62 -9.05
CA GLN A 192 -0.06 12.44 -9.35
C GLN A 192 0.86 11.75 -10.36
N TRP A 193 1.02 10.43 -10.27
CA TRP A 193 1.76 9.62 -11.23
C TRP A 193 1.16 8.21 -11.35
N SER A 194 1.39 7.61 -12.49
CA SER A 194 1.18 6.19 -12.74
C SER A 194 2.46 5.61 -13.31
N VAL A 195 2.88 4.45 -12.82
CA VAL A 195 4.14 3.83 -13.23
C VAL A 195 3.93 2.35 -13.55
N ILE A 196 4.62 1.89 -14.59
CA ILE A 196 4.80 0.47 -14.90
C ILE A 196 6.26 0.14 -14.69
N TYR A 197 6.53 -0.83 -13.83
CA TYR A 197 7.84 -1.42 -13.65
C TYR A 197 7.93 -2.73 -14.44
N ASN A 198 8.72 -2.73 -15.51
CA ASN A 198 9.12 -3.95 -16.17
C ASN A 198 10.35 -4.51 -15.41
N LEU A 199 10.10 -5.44 -14.52
CA LEU A 199 11.08 -5.91 -13.55
C LEU A 199 12.25 -6.66 -14.24
N SER A 200 11.97 -7.43 -15.29
CA SER A 200 13.00 -8.16 -16.04
C SER A 200 13.91 -7.23 -16.83
N GLN A 201 13.37 -6.13 -17.36
CA GLN A 201 14.13 -5.13 -18.12
C GLN A 201 14.68 -4.00 -17.23
N ARG A 202 14.30 -3.97 -15.96
CA ARG A 202 14.64 -2.89 -15.02
C ARG A 202 14.23 -1.51 -15.56
N LYS A 203 13.06 -1.47 -16.20
CA LYS A 203 12.53 -0.29 -16.89
C LYS A 203 11.30 0.22 -16.16
N ALA A 204 11.24 1.52 -15.92
CA ALA A 204 10.07 2.22 -15.41
C ALA A 204 9.49 3.13 -16.51
N THR A 205 8.20 2.97 -16.79
CA THR A 205 7.45 3.86 -17.70
C THR A 205 6.46 4.65 -16.85
N VAL A 206 6.60 5.97 -16.83
CA VAL A 206 5.90 6.88 -15.93
C VAL A 206 5.02 7.85 -16.71
N CYS A 207 3.79 8.04 -16.24
CA CYS A 207 2.90 9.14 -16.62
C CYS A 207 2.69 10.05 -15.42
N VAL A 208 2.74 11.35 -15.62
CA VAL A 208 2.59 12.36 -14.55
C VAL A 208 1.27 13.10 -14.74
N ASN A 209 0.61 13.44 -13.65
CA ASN A 209 -0.63 14.23 -13.64
C ASN A 209 -1.71 13.71 -14.59
N ARG A 210 -1.82 12.37 -14.70
CA ARG A 210 -2.79 11.71 -15.61
C ARG A 210 -2.60 12.04 -17.10
N ASP A 211 -1.45 12.55 -17.51
CA ASP A 211 -1.13 12.74 -18.93
C ASP A 211 -0.60 11.44 -19.54
N TYR A 212 -1.52 10.53 -19.86
CA TYR A 212 -1.18 9.22 -20.41
C TYR A 212 -0.73 9.26 -21.87
N LYS A 213 -0.76 10.43 -22.51
CA LYS A 213 -0.22 10.63 -23.86
C LYS A 213 1.30 10.81 -23.84
N ASN A 214 1.81 11.46 -22.79
CA ASN A 214 3.23 11.72 -22.59
C ASN A 214 3.79 10.79 -21.53
N LYS A 215 4.74 9.93 -21.92
CA LYS A 215 5.35 8.91 -21.07
C LYS A 215 6.85 9.15 -20.98
N PHE A 216 7.37 8.98 -19.78
CA PHE A 216 8.80 9.06 -19.51
C PHE A 216 9.33 7.67 -19.19
N THR A 217 10.49 7.32 -19.75
CA THR A 217 11.11 6.00 -19.54
C THR A 217 12.44 6.16 -18.83
N PHE A 218 12.63 5.36 -17.79
CA PHE A 218 13.84 5.31 -16.99
C PHE A 218 14.33 3.86 -16.89
N TYR A 219 15.63 3.68 -16.70
CA TYR A 219 16.25 2.37 -16.45
C TYR A 219 17.01 2.41 -15.14
N ALA A 220 16.81 1.42 -14.28
CA ALA A 220 17.67 1.21 -13.12
C ALA A 220 19.05 0.74 -13.61
N LYS A 221 20.11 1.34 -13.04
CA LYS A 221 21.50 1.08 -13.40
C LYS A 221 22.18 0.22 -12.34
#